data_6905990e0b2f70423f7f4d990dcc8761
#
_entry.id   6905990e0b2f70423f7f4d990dcc8761
#
_cell.length_a   1.000
_cell.length_b   1.000
_cell.length_c   1.000
_cell.angle_alpha   90.00
_cell.angle_beta   90.00
_cell.angle_gamma   90.00
#
_symmetry.space_group_name_H-M   'P 1'
#
loop_
_entity.id
_entity.type
_entity.pdbx_description
1 polymer ?
#
loop_
_entity_poly.entity_id
_entity_poly.type
_entity_poly.pdbx_seq_one_letter_code
_entity_poly.pdbx_strand_id
1 'polypeptide(L)'
;MFFAPLFVALVLPSQQQAPRDPTVSPGIVLDDPAREAALVKQIAASPAGLGAYQQLAKLQEERGAYAEAEATLIKARQVAPKSMQLVMSLAQFYNRQGEFDKTIQTLEIAEALNPTDPAGAQIVATYFWEKAYKDHRLLPAEQLQYVMDGIAATDRSLALNPDYLNALTYKNLLLKMRSNLETDPFLKQQLIAEADVLRNRAIELSKGRVAINSGNSGVMLGPTPPPPPPPAGMAPAAPSGLTPVRVGGNIKTPTKVKDVPPVYPADAFAARITGVIILEVTVDTDGRVSDAKILRSIPLLDGAALEAVRQWEFTPTELNGMRVPVIMTVTVNFTLQ
;
A
#
# COMPACT_ATOMS: atom_id res chain seq x y z
N MET A 1 5.37 -45.93 21.63
CA MET A 1 4.30 -45.13 22.25
C MET A 1 4.45 -43.74 21.69
N PHE A 2 3.78 -43.45 20.54
CA PHE A 2 3.88 -42.18 19.85
C PHE A 2 2.70 -41.30 20.29
N PHE A 3 2.99 -40.16 20.93
CA PHE A 3 2.01 -39.13 21.20
C PHE A 3 1.89 -38.22 19.99
N ALA A 4 0.74 -38.21 19.30
CA ALA A 4 0.36 -37.23 18.32
C ALA A 4 -0.25 -36.00 19.01
N PRO A 5 0.11 -34.76 18.65
CA PRO A 5 -0.56 -33.61 19.20
C PRO A 5 -1.92 -33.42 18.51
N LEU A 6 -2.95 -33.31 19.35
CA LEU A 6 -4.33 -33.00 18.95
C LEU A 6 -4.42 -31.54 18.57
N PHE A 7 -4.54 -31.24 17.26
CA PHE A 7 -4.87 -29.90 16.79
C PHE A 7 -6.35 -29.64 17.07
N VAL A 8 -6.65 -28.82 18.05
CA VAL A 8 -7.97 -28.24 18.26
C VAL A 8 -8.11 -27.09 17.28
N ALA A 9 -8.84 -27.31 16.20
CA ALA A 9 -9.26 -26.25 15.27
C ALA A 9 -10.27 -25.35 16.00
N LEU A 10 -9.83 -24.15 16.37
CA LEU A 10 -10.71 -23.09 16.87
C LEU A 10 -11.47 -22.53 15.67
N VAL A 11 -12.71 -22.96 15.50
CA VAL A 11 -13.65 -22.39 14.50
C VAL A 11 -14.07 -21.00 15.01
N LEU A 12 -13.48 -19.98 14.46
CA LEU A 12 -13.95 -18.61 14.65
C LEU A 12 -15.25 -18.39 13.88
N PRO A 13 -16.26 -17.71 14.46
CA PRO A 13 -17.50 -17.44 13.75
C PRO A 13 -17.27 -16.49 12.60
N SER A 14 -17.85 -16.82 11.44
CA SER A 14 -17.90 -15.99 10.24
C SER A 14 -18.32 -14.58 10.59
N GLN A 15 -17.45 -13.60 10.45
CA GLN A 15 -17.80 -12.19 10.59
C GLN A 15 -18.67 -11.80 9.42
N GLN A 16 -19.92 -11.49 9.70
CA GLN A 16 -20.85 -10.88 8.76
C GLN A 16 -20.27 -9.56 8.24
N GLN A 17 -20.16 -9.47 6.92
CA GLN A 17 -19.81 -8.25 6.21
C GLN A 17 -20.70 -7.10 6.66
N ALA A 18 -20.09 -5.98 7.07
CA ALA A 18 -20.82 -4.73 7.27
C ALA A 18 -21.52 -4.32 5.97
N PRO A 19 -22.77 -3.81 6.02
CA PRO A 19 -23.50 -3.37 4.83
C PRO A 19 -22.72 -2.25 4.14
N ARG A 20 -22.52 -2.40 2.84
CA ARG A 20 -21.90 -1.39 1.97
C ARG A 20 -22.81 -0.15 1.94
N ASP A 21 -22.21 1.02 2.08
CA ASP A 21 -22.88 2.31 1.95
C ASP A 21 -23.48 2.48 0.53
N PRO A 22 -24.81 2.65 0.37
CA PRO A 22 -25.45 2.75 -0.93
C PRO A 22 -25.24 4.11 -1.64
N THR A 23 -24.44 5.01 -1.08
CA THR A 23 -24.24 6.37 -1.63
C THR A 23 -23.07 6.50 -2.61
N VAL A 24 -22.35 5.42 -2.93
CA VAL A 24 -21.38 5.44 -4.03
C VAL A 24 -22.15 5.38 -5.33
N SER A 25 -22.28 6.53 -5.99
CA SER A 25 -22.83 6.60 -7.36
C SER A 25 -22.07 5.61 -8.25
N PRO A 26 -22.78 4.71 -8.95
CA PRO A 26 -22.11 3.82 -9.89
C PRO A 26 -21.53 4.70 -11.01
N GLY A 27 -20.20 4.81 -11.07
CA GLY A 27 -19.56 5.24 -12.30
C GLY A 27 -20.16 4.39 -13.43
N ILE A 28 -20.41 4.99 -14.59
CA ILE A 28 -20.99 4.33 -15.76
C ILE A 28 -20.16 3.06 -16.01
N VAL A 29 -20.61 1.94 -15.49
CA VAL A 29 -20.06 0.63 -15.81
C VAL A 29 -20.51 0.39 -17.24
N LEU A 30 -19.57 0.53 -18.18
CA LEU A 30 -19.80 0.12 -19.57
C LEU A 30 -19.92 -1.41 -19.56
N ASP A 31 -21.15 -1.87 -19.38
CA ASP A 31 -21.48 -3.28 -19.61
C ASP A 31 -21.21 -3.54 -21.11
N ASP A 32 -20.16 -4.30 -21.42
CA ASP A 32 -19.79 -4.66 -22.78
C ASP A 32 -19.98 -6.16 -22.98
N PRO A 33 -21.23 -6.62 -23.10
CA PRO A 33 -21.56 -8.03 -23.26
C PRO A 33 -20.97 -8.63 -24.54
N ALA A 34 -20.77 -7.80 -25.57
CA ALA A 34 -20.16 -8.25 -26.81
C ALA A 34 -18.66 -8.58 -26.61
N ARG A 35 -17.96 -7.76 -25.85
CA ARG A 35 -16.55 -7.99 -25.50
C ARG A 35 -16.40 -9.20 -24.58
N GLU A 36 -17.29 -9.35 -23.59
CA GLU A 36 -17.31 -10.52 -22.71
C GLU A 36 -17.53 -11.81 -23.51
N ALA A 37 -18.53 -11.85 -24.39
CA ALA A 37 -18.81 -13.00 -25.26
C ALA A 37 -17.62 -13.32 -26.20
N ALA A 38 -16.94 -12.29 -26.71
CA ALA A 38 -15.74 -12.46 -27.54
C ALA A 38 -14.59 -13.10 -26.74
N LEU A 39 -14.36 -12.66 -25.49
CA LEU A 39 -13.33 -13.23 -24.61
C LEU A 39 -13.66 -14.68 -24.22
N VAL A 40 -14.91 -14.99 -23.92
CA VAL A 40 -15.36 -16.36 -23.65
C VAL A 40 -15.11 -17.25 -24.86
N LYS A 41 -15.44 -16.80 -26.09
CA LYS A 41 -15.17 -17.52 -27.32
C LYS A 41 -13.67 -17.70 -27.56
N GLN A 42 -12.87 -16.69 -27.28
CA GLN A 42 -11.41 -16.77 -27.39
C GLN A 42 -10.83 -17.82 -26.43
N ILE A 43 -11.30 -17.84 -25.17
CA ILE A 43 -10.90 -18.84 -24.17
C ILE A 43 -11.28 -20.26 -24.63
N ALA A 44 -12.48 -20.41 -25.20
CA ALA A 44 -12.92 -21.71 -25.73
C ALA A 44 -12.06 -22.18 -26.91
N ALA A 45 -11.66 -21.26 -27.79
CA ALA A 45 -10.81 -21.56 -28.94
C ALA A 45 -9.34 -21.82 -28.57
N SER A 46 -8.85 -21.14 -27.50
CA SER A 46 -7.46 -21.24 -27.03
C SER A 46 -7.41 -21.25 -25.52
N PRO A 47 -7.70 -22.36 -24.83
CA PRO A 47 -7.73 -22.45 -23.39
C PRO A 47 -6.39 -22.10 -22.70
N ALA A 48 -5.27 -22.27 -23.41
CA ALA A 48 -3.94 -21.91 -22.91
C ALA A 48 -3.64 -20.39 -22.97
N GLY A 49 -4.51 -19.60 -23.59
CA GLY A 49 -4.34 -18.17 -23.76
C GLY A 49 -4.65 -17.37 -22.48
N LEU A 50 -3.69 -17.29 -21.56
CA LEU A 50 -3.88 -16.71 -20.21
C LEU A 50 -4.36 -15.27 -20.20
N GLY A 51 -3.96 -14.47 -21.20
CA GLY A 51 -4.37 -13.06 -21.31
C GLY A 51 -5.89 -12.86 -21.46
N ALA A 52 -6.58 -13.78 -22.13
CA ALA A 52 -8.03 -13.70 -22.29
C ALA A 52 -8.77 -13.90 -20.97
N TYR A 53 -8.30 -14.80 -20.10
CA TYR A 53 -8.85 -14.96 -18.75
C TYR A 53 -8.65 -13.70 -17.88
N GLN A 54 -7.47 -13.09 -17.93
CA GLN A 54 -7.19 -11.88 -17.16
C GLN A 54 -8.08 -10.71 -17.61
N GLN A 55 -8.27 -10.55 -18.93
CA GLN A 55 -9.15 -9.51 -19.48
C GLN A 55 -10.61 -9.77 -19.13
N LEU A 56 -11.06 -11.03 -19.20
CA LEU A 56 -12.43 -11.41 -18.83
C LEU A 56 -12.68 -11.17 -17.35
N ALA A 57 -11.78 -11.61 -16.48
CA ALA A 57 -11.91 -11.40 -15.04
C ALA A 57 -11.94 -9.91 -14.68
N LYS A 58 -11.10 -9.10 -15.36
CA LYS A 58 -11.10 -7.64 -15.16
C LYS A 58 -12.43 -7.01 -15.58
N LEU A 59 -12.99 -7.40 -16.73
CA LEU A 59 -14.28 -6.91 -17.20
C LEU A 59 -15.41 -7.29 -16.22
N GLN A 60 -15.39 -8.54 -15.73
CA GLN A 60 -16.36 -9.03 -14.73
C GLN A 60 -16.22 -8.28 -13.40
N GLU A 61 -15.00 -7.97 -12.97
CA GLU A 61 -14.75 -7.17 -11.78
C GLU A 61 -15.26 -5.71 -11.95
N GLU A 62 -15.00 -5.10 -13.11
CA GLU A 62 -15.45 -3.73 -13.44
C GLU A 62 -16.98 -3.59 -13.42
N ARG A 63 -17.73 -4.62 -13.85
CA ARG A 63 -19.19 -4.65 -13.76
C ARG A 63 -19.73 -5.12 -12.40
N GLY A 64 -18.87 -5.41 -11.42
CA GLY A 64 -19.26 -5.86 -10.09
C GLY A 64 -19.57 -7.36 -9.97
N ALA A 65 -19.34 -8.15 -11.00
CA ALA A 65 -19.54 -9.59 -11.01
C ALA A 65 -18.35 -10.33 -10.39
N TYR A 66 -18.07 -10.05 -9.12
CA TYR A 66 -16.87 -10.53 -8.43
C TYR A 66 -16.75 -12.05 -8.34
N ALA A 67 -17.89 -12.75 -8.15
CA ALA A 67 -17.89 -14.21 -8.10
C ALA A 67 -17.51 -14.84 -9.46
N GLU A 68 -17.94 -14.23 -10.56
CA GLU A 68 -17.58 -14.66 -11.90
C GLU A 68 -16.11 -14.38 -12.21
N ALA A 69 -15.61 -13.22 -11.80
CA ALA A 69 -14.20 -12.84 -11.93
C ALA A 69 -13.29 -13.82 -11.16
N GLU A 70 -13.64 -14.14 -9.91
CA GLU A 70 -12.95 -15.16 -9.11
C GLU A 70 -12.92 -16.52 -9.82
N ALA A 71 -14.08 -16.99 -10.26
CA ALA A 71 -14.19 -18.27 -10.98
C ALA A 71 -13.34 -18.30 -12.27
N THR A 72 -13.32 -17.18 -13.00
CA THR A 72 -12.51 -17.04 -14.23
C THR A 72 -11.01 -17.13 -13.93
N LEU A 73 -10.53 -16.47 -12.87
CA LEU A 73 -9.11 -16.52 -12.47
C LEU A 73 -8.73 -17.90 -11.91
N ILE A 74 -9.61 -18.54 -11.13
CA ILE A 74 -9.40 -19.90 -10.64
C ILE A 74 -9.31 -20.89 -11.82
N LYS A 75 -10.19 -20.77 -12.80
CA LYS A 75 -10.15 -21.61 -14.03
C LYS A 75 -8.84 -21.40 -14.80
N ALA A 76 -8.40 -20.15 -14.95
CA ALA A 76 -7.11 -19.85 -15.57
C ALA A 76 -5.95 -20.55 -14.84
N ARG A 77 -5.96 -20.52 -13.51
CA ARG A 77 -4.93 -21.17 -12.68
C ARG A 77 -4.99 -22.71 -12.79
N GLN A 78 -6.15 -23.30 -12.99
CA GLN A 78 -6.26 -24.75 -13.25
C GLN A 78 -5.60 -25.13 -14.58
N VAL A 79 -5.71 -24.26 -15.61
CA VAL A 79 -5.05 -24.46 -16.91
C VAL A 79 -3.53 -24.31 -16.81
N ALA A 80 -3.05 -23.34 -16.02
CA ALA A 80 -1.62 -23.08 -15.87
C ALA A 80 -1.24 -22.90 -14.38
N PRO A 81 -1.19 -24.00 -13.60
CA PRO A 81 -1.03 -23.96 -12.15
C PRO A 81 0.32 -23.39 -11.68
N LYS A 82 1.34 -23.40 -12.53
CA LYS A 82 2.68 -22.85 -12.25
C LYS A 82 2.88 -21.44 -12.80
N SER A 83 1.84 -20.81 -13.35
CA SER A 83 1.95 -19.45 -13.87
C SER A 83 2.00 -18.44 -12.74
N MET A 84 3.17 -17.87 -12.47
CA MET A 84 3.36 -16.78 -11.51
C MET A 84 2.42 -15.61 -11.82
N GLN A 85 2.26 -15.26 -13.11
CA GLN A 85 1.40 -14.17 -13.55
C GLN A 85 -0.06 -14.35 -13.11
N LEU A 86 -0.61 -15.57 -13.22
CA LEU A 86 -1.99 -15.85 -12.80
C LEU A 86 -2.14 -15.87 -11.29
N VAL A 87 -1.16 -16.42 -10.57
CA VAL A 87 -1.16 -16.39 -9.10
C VAL A 87 -1.16 -14.96 -8.61
N MET A 88 -0.30 -14.11 -9.18
CA MET A 88 -0.27 -12.68 -8.82
C MET A 88 -1.56 -11.93 -9.21
N SER A 89 -2.17 -12.27 -10.36
CA SER A 89 -3.47 -11.68 -10.75
C SER A 89 -4.57 -12.03 -9.75
N LEU A 90 -4.60 -13.29 -9.27
CA LEU A 90 -5.57 -13.74 -8.28
C LEU A 90 -5.31 -13.08 -6.89
N ALA A 91 -4.06 -12.97 -6.46
CA ALA A 91 -3.71 -12.26 -5.23
C ALA A 91 -4.14 -10.78 -5.27
N GLN A 92 -3.88 -10.11 -6.40
CA GLN A 92 -4.30 -8.72 -6.60
C GLN A 92 -5.83 -8.58 -6.61
N PHE A 93 -6.55 -9.52 -7.22
CA PHE A 93 -8.01 -9.56 -7.18
C PHE A 93 -8.52 -9.65 -5.74
N TYR A 94 -8.05 -10.61 -4.95
CA TYR A 94 -8.45 -10.76 -3.55
C TYR A 94 -8.10 -9.51 -2.71
N ASN A 95 -6.94 -8.93 -2.94
CA ASN A 95 -6.55 -7.69 -2.24
C ASN A 95 -7.51 -6.53 -2.53
N ARG A 96 -7.93 -6.34 -3.80
CA ARG A 96 -8.92 -5.31 -4.15
C ARG A 96 -10.29 -5.57 -3.54
N GLN A 97 -10.66 -6.85 -3.34
CA GLN A 97 -11.91 -7.23 -2.66
C GLN A 97 -11.83 -7.13 -1.14
N GLY A 98 -10.65 -6.86 -0.57
CA GLY A 98 -10.43 -6.82 0.88
C GLY A 98 -10.34 -8.20 1.53
N GLU A 99 -10.23 -9.27 0.74
CA GLU A 99 -10.10 -10.66 1.16
C GLU A 99 -8.65 -10.95 1.59
N PHE A 100 -8.26 -10.42 2.74
CA PHE A 100 -6.85 -10.44 3.18
C PHE A 100 -6.30 -11.87 3.28
N ASP A 101 -7.03 -12.80 3.91
CA ASP A 101 -6.56 -14.17 4.10
C ASP A 101 -6.35 -14.90 2.78
N LYS A 102 -7.28 -14.74 1.82
CA LYS A 102 -7.13 -15.30 0.47
C LYS A 102 -5.96 -14.66 -0.28
N THR A 103 -5.70 -13.37 -0.05
CA THR A 103 -4.54 -12.67 -0.62
C THR A 103 -3.25 -13.31 -0.14
N ILE A 104 -3.08 -13.48 1.19
CA ILE A 104 -1.89 -14.07 1.78
C ILE A 104 -1.70 -15.52 1.30
N GLN A 105 -2.73 -16.36 1.38
CA GLN A 105 -2.67 -17.75 0.89
C GLN A 105 -2.23 -17.82 -0.58
N THR A 106 -2.71 -16.89 -1.40
CA THR A 106 -2.34 -16.86 -2.82
C THR A 106 -0.90 -16.40 -3.02
N LEU A 107 -0.41 -15.45 -2.22
CA LEU A 107 0.98 -15.00 -2.26
C LEU A 107 1.95 -16.07 -1.76
N GLU A 108 1.56 -16.87 -0.77
CA GLU A 108 2.35 -18.04 -0.30
C GLU A 108 2.48 -19.10 -1.40
N ILE A 109 1.45 -19.27 -2.24
CA ILE A 109 1.57 -20.11 -3.44
C ILE A 109 2.59 -19.52 -4.42
N ALA A 110 2.61 -18.20 -4.60
CA ALA A 110 3.62 -17.54 -5.44
C ALA A 110 5.04 -17.74 -4.88
N GLU A 111 5.22 -17.61 -3.56
CA GLU A 111 6.49 -17.92 -2.87
C GLU A 111 6.92 -19.37 -3.12
N ALA A 112 5.99 -20.33 -2.99
CA ALA A 112 6.27 -21.75 -3.21
C ALA A 112 6.59 -22.10 -4.67
N LEU A 113 6.15 -21.32 -5.66
CA LEU A 113 6.51 -21.50 -7.06
C LEU A 113 7.96 -21.13 -7.38
N ASN A 114 8.55 -20.23 -6.59
CA ASN A 114 9.94 -19.82 -6.71
C ASN A 114 10.63 -19.73 -5.33
N PRO A 115 10.89 -20.88 -4.67
CA PRO A 115 11.31 -20.94 -3.27
C PRO A 115 12.73 -20.40 -3.01
N THR A 116 13.47 -20.09 -4.04
CA THR A 116 14.83 -19.52 -3.95
C THR A 116 14.85 -18.01 -4.15
N ASP A 117 13.73 -17.40 -4.51
CA ASP A 117 13.62 -15.96 -4.71
C ASP A 117 13.19 -15.26 -3.42
N PRO A 118 14.04 -14.40 -2.83
CA PRO A 118 13.69 -13.64 -1.63
C PRO A 118 12.50 -12.70 -1.82
N ALA A 119 12.15 -12.36 -3.07
CA ALA A 119 11.04 -11.46 -3.38
C ALA A 119 9.68 -12.04 -2.99
N GLY A 120 9.48 -13.37 -3.09
CA GLY A 120 8.23 -14.03 -2.74
C GLY A 120 7.81 -13.74 -1.29
N ALA A 121 8.65 -14.12 -0.36
CA ALA A 121 8.43 -13.90 1.07
C ALA A 121 8.37 -12.40 1.44
N GLN A 122 9.15 -11.57 0.77
CA GLN A 122 9.14 -10.12 1.00
C GLN A 122 7.80 -9.49 0.59
N ILE A 123 7.18 -9.94 -0.51
CA ILE A 123 5.86 -9.46 -0.91
C ILE A 123 4.82 -9.81 0.16
N VAL A 124 4.83 -11.03 0.70
CA VAL A 124 3.98 -11.44 1.82
C VAL A 124 4.15 -10.50 3.01
N ALA A 125 5.40 -10.19 3.39
CA ALA A 125 5.70 -9.25 4.48
C ALA A 125 5.14 -7.85 4.23
N THR A 126 5.14 -7.38 2.98
CA THR A 126 4.57 -6.08 2.61
C THR A 126 3.08 -6.03 2.90
N TYR A 127 2.33 -7.06 2.55
CA TYR A 127 0.88 -7.11 2.80
C TYR A 127 0.56 -7.18 4.29
N PHE A 128 1.32 -7.93 5.08
CA PHE A 128 1.18 -7.93 6.54
C PHE A 128 1.47 -6.56 7.15
N TRP A 129 2.55 -5.89 6.72
CA TRP A 129 2.85 -4.53 7.14
C TRP A 129 1.73 -3.56 6.78
N GLU A 130 1.22 -3.62 5.54
CA GLU A 130 0.13 -2.76 5.10
C GLU A 130 -1.14 -2.98 5.93
N LYS A 131 -1.50 -4.24 6.20
CA LYS A 131 -2.66 -4.59 7.04
C LYS A 131 -2.50 -4.02 8.44
N ALA A 132 -1.36 -4.28 9.09
CA ALA A 132 -1.08 -3.80 10.43
C ALA A 132 -1.02 -2.26 10.53
N TYR A 133 -0.54 -1.58 9.47
CA TYR A 133 -0.35 -0.14 9.44
C TYR A 133 -1.63 0.63 9.05
N LYS A 134 -2.41 0.12 8.09
CA LYS A 134 -3.54 0.85 7.49
C LYS A 134 -4.89 0.55 8.15
N ASP A 135 -5.07 -0.65 8.72
CA ASP A 135 -6.34 -1.03 9.34
C ASP A 135 -6.41 -0.57 10.79
N HIS A 136 -6.90 0.64 11.00
CA HIS A 136 -7.05 1.26 12.33
C HIS A 136 -8.17 0.63 13.20
N ARG A 137 -8.90 -0.36 12.68
CA ARG A 137 -9.94 -1.09 13.43
C ARG A 137 -9.37 -2.29 14.18
N LEU A 138 -8.11 -2.66 13.90
CA LEU A 138 -7.45 -3.78 14.56
C LEU A 138 -7.27 -3.51 16.05
N LEU A 139 -7.60 -4.50 16.84
CA LEU A 139 -7.22 -4.52 18.25
C LEU A 139 -5.68 -4.64 18.37
N PRO A 140 -5.07 -4.13 19.46
CA PRO A 140 -3.61 -4.21 19.63
C PRO A 140 -3.03 -5.63 19.51
N ALA A 141 -3.77 -6.65 19.97
CA ALA A 141 -3.36 -8.03 19.85
C ALA A 141 -3.40 -8.55 18.41
N GLU A 142 -4.41 -8.17 17.63
CA GLU A 142 -4.51 -8.52 16.21
C GLU A 142 -3.43 -7.80 15.40
N GLN A 143 -3.19 -6.52 15.68
CA GLN A 143 -2.13 -5.75 15.05
C GLN A 143 -0.76 -6.38 15.33
N LEU A 144 -0.51 -6.79 16.58
CA LEU A 144 0.72 -7.48 16.97
C LEU A 144 0.90 -8.79 16.19
N GLN A 145 -0.19 -9.57 16.01
CA GLN A 145 -0.12 -10.82 15.24
C GLN A 145 0.32 -10.55 13.79
N TYR A 146 -0.31 -9.60 13.10
CA TYR A 146 0.08 -9.24 11.73
C TYR A 146 1.52 -8.72 11.65
N VAL A 147 1.98 -7.96 12.65
CA VAL A 147 3.36 -7.51 12.73
C VAL A 147 4.32 -8.69 12.87
N MET A 148 4.00 -9.68 13.72
CA MET A 148 4.82 -10.87 13.91
C MET A 148 4.87 -11.74 12.66
N ASP A 149 3.73 -11.94 11.97
CA ASP A 149 3.67 -12.69 10.71
C ASP A 149 4.47 -12.00 9.61
N GLY A 150 4.42 -10.68 9.56
CA GLY A 150 5.24 -9.87 8.66
C GLY A 150 6.74 -10.00 8.95
N ILE A 151 7.15 -9.99 10.24
CA ILE A 151 8.54 -10.22 10.63
C ILE A 151 8.99 -11.61 10.17
N ALA A 152 8.19 -12.65 10.45
CA ALA A 152 8.50 -14.01 10.02
C ALA A 152 8.66 -14.13 8.48
N ALA A 153 7.83 -13.42 7.72
CA ALA A 153 7.97 -13.39 6.26
C ALA A 153 9.26 -12.66 5.81
N THR A 154 9.64 -11.55 6.47
CA THR A 154 10.94 -10.91 6.18
C THR A 154 12.12 -11.79 6.56
N ASP A 155 12.01 -12.58 7.63
CA ASP A 155 13.06 -13.52 8.04
C ASP A 155 13.27 -14.62 6.99
N ARG A 156 12.19 -15.16 6.39
CA ARG A 156 12.30 -16.11 5.26
C ARG A 156 13.01 -15.49 4.07
N SER A 157 12.68 -14.25 3.72
CA SER A 157 13.33 -13.51 2.63
C SER A 157 14.82 -13.29 2.90
N LEU A 158 15.19 -12.86 4.12
CA LEU A 158 16.58 -12.60 4.51
C LEU A 158 17.39 -13.88 4.69
N ALA A 159 16.77 -15.01 4.99
CA ALA A 159 17.43 -16.31 4.99
C ALA A 159 17.92 -16.70 3.59
N LEU A 160 17.20 -16.33 2.54
CA LEU A 160 17.59 -16.55 1.15
C LEU A 160 18.63 -15.51 0.67
N ASN A 161 18.48 -14.27 1.09
CA ASN A 161 19.41 -13.19 0.76
C ASN A 161 19.51 -12.19 1.92
N PRO A 162 20.55 -12.27 2.78
CA PRO A 162 20.73 -11.37 3.92
C PRO A 162 20.84 -9.89 3.57
N ASP A 163 21.17 -9.57 2.32
CA ASP A 163 21.31 -8.21 1.80
C ASP A 163 20.13 -7.79 0.89
N TYR A 164 18.98 -8.49 0.99
CA TYR A 164 17.82 -8.13 0.22
C TYR A 164 17.18 -6.83 0.75
N LEU A 165 17.47 -5.74 0.07
CA LEU A 165 17.17 -4.37 0.50
C LEU A 165 15.72 -4.17 0.95
N ASN A 166 14.76 -4.71 0.18
CA ASN A 166 13.35 -4.56 0.50
C ASN A 166 12.98 -5.28 1.81
N ALA A 167 13.50 -6.49 2.04
CA ALA A 167 13.22 -7.23 3.27
C ALA A 167 13.85 -6.54 4.49
N LEU A 168 15.08 -6.02 4.38
CA LEU A 168 15.70 -5.20 5.43
C LEU A 168 14.85 -3.98 5.78
N THR A 169 14.31 -3.30 4.76
CA THR A 169 13.47 -2.12 4.93
C THR A 169 12.16 -2.47 5.65
N TYR A 170 11.45 -3.50 5.19
CA TYR A 170 10.18 -3.89 5.80
C TYR A 170 10.36 -4.50 7.19
N LYS A 171 11.43 -5.28 7.43
CA LYS A 171 11.74 -5.79 8.78
C LYS A 171 11.99 -4.65 9.77
N ASN A 172 12.75 -3.63 9.37
CA ASN A 172 12.93 -2.41 10.18
C ASN A 172 11.58 -1.75 10.52
N LEU A 173 10.68 -1.57 9.55
CA LEU A 173 9.37 -0.95 9.78
C LEU A 173 8.51 -1.79 10.73
N LEU A 174 8.47 -3.11 10.54
CA LEU A 174 7.72 -4.05 11.38
C LEU A 174 8.26 -4.12 12.81
N LEU A 175 9.59 -4.13 13.00
CA LEU A 175 10.19 -4.09 14.34
C LEU A 175 9.87 -2.78 15.07
N LYS A 176 9.84 -1.64 14.37
CA LYS A 176 9.40 -0.37 14.93
C LYS A 176 7.91 -0.39 15.31
N MET A 177 7.06 -1.01 14.50
CA MET A 177 5.65 -1.19 14.88
C MET A 177 5.53 -2.07 16.10
N ARG A 178 6.26 -3.20 16.16
CA ARG A 178 6.28 -4.07 17.33
C ARG A 178 6.75 -3.33 18.58
N SER A 179 7.82 -2.50 18.49
CA SER A 179 8.31 -1.71 19.62
C SER A 179 7.28 -0.70 20.14
N ASN A 180 6.39 -0.20 19.29
CA ASN A 180 5.31 0.71 19.71
C ASN A 180 4.18 -0.03 20.45
N LEU A 181 4.00 -1.31 20.19
CA LEU A 181 3.02 -2.16 20.86
C LEU A 181 3.59 -2.83 22.14
N GLU A 182 4.91 -2.76 22.34
CA GLU A 182 5.61 -3.40 23.44
C GLU A 182 5.51 -2.56 24.72
N THR A 183 5.20 -3.23 25.83
CA THR A 183 5.07 -2.63 27.17
C THR A 183 6.35 -2.78 28.02
N ASP A 184 7.16 -3.81 27.75
CA ASP A 184 8.45 -4.00 28.41
C ASP A 184 9.49 -3.01 27.85
N PRO A 185 10.01 -2.07 28.66
CA PRO A 185 10.96 -1.08 28.21
C PRO A 185 12.26 -1.67 27.67
N PHE A 186 12.71 -2.79 28.23
CA PHE A 186 13.96 -3.44 27.81
C PHE A 186 13.79 -4.09 26.43
N LEU A 187 12.73 -4.86 26.25
CA LEU A 187 12.41 -5.47 24.96
C LEU A 187 12.14 -4.42 23.88
N LYS A 188 11.42 -3.35 24.24
CA LYS A 188 11.21 -2.19 23.35
C LYS A 188 12.52 -1.63 22.84
N GLN A 189 13.49 -1.43 23.72
CA GLN A 189 14.79 -0.87 23.37
C GLN A 189 15.61 -1.83 22.48
N GLN A 190 15.54 -3.14 22.73
CA GLN A 190 16.14 -4.16 21.86
C GLN A 190 15.56 -4.12 20.44
N LEU A 191 14.22 -4.06 20.31
CA LEU A 191 13.55 -3.98 19.02
C LEU A 191 13.93 -2.73 18.23
N ILE A 192 14.06 -1.59 18.89
CA ILE A 192 14.51 -0.34 18.27
C ILE A 192 15.96 -0.47 17.79
N ALA A 193 16.85 -1.03 18.62
CA ALA A 193 18.25 -1.23 18.25
C ALA A 193 18.40 -2.17 17.05
N GLU A 194 17.67 -3.30 17.03
CA GLU A 194 17.65 -4.21 15.87
C GLU A 194 17.13 -3.52 14.61
N ALA A 195 16.03 -2.77 14.72
CA ALA A 195 15.49 -2.00 13.60
C ALA A 195 16.50 -1.00 13.02
N ASP A 196 17.26 -0.31 13.89
CA ASP A 196 18.24 0.68 13.46
C ASP A 196 19.46 0.02 12.76
N VAL A 197 19.88 -1.17 13.18
CA VAL A 197 20.91 -1.96 12.49
C VAL A 197 20.46 -2.29 11.06
N LEU A 198 19.22 -2.80 10.90
CA LEU A 198 18.68 -3.15 9.59
C LEU A 198 18.52 -1.93 8.68
N ARG A 199 18.06 -0.80 9.24
CA ARG A 199 17.97 0.47 8.51
C ARG A 199 19.34 0.91 7.99
N ASN A 200 20.37 0.89 8.86
CA ASN A 200 21.71 1.32 8.49
C ASN A 200 22.28 0.40 7.39
N ARG A 201 22.06 -0.91 7.50
CA ARG A 201 22.45 -1.86 6.44
C ARG A 201 21.74 -1.56 5.11
N ALA A 202 20.44 -1.30 5.14
CA ALA A 202 19.68 -0.94 3.95
C ALA A 202 20.19 0.37 3.31
N ILE A 203 20.56 1.37 4.11
CA ILE A 203 21.14 2.64 3.63
C ILE A 203 22.50 2.38 2.94
N GLU A 204 23.38 1.59 3.53
CA GLU A 204 24.68 1.28 2.94
C GLU A 204 24.53 0.55 1.59
N LEU A 205 23.65 -0.45 1.52
CA LEU A 205 23.36 -1.16 0.29
C LEU A 205 22.78 -0.24 -0.81
N SER A 206 21.92 0.70 -0.43
CA SER A 206 21.35 1.66 -1.38
C SER A 206 22.39 2.63 -1.93
N LYS A 207 23.33 3.11 -1.10
CA LYS A 207 24.45 3.97 -1.54
C LYS A 207 25.35 3.25 -2.53
N GLY A 208 25.66 1.97 -2.26
CA GLY A 208 26.47 1.14 -3.16
C GLY A 208 25.82 0.97 -4.53
N ARG A 209 24.48 0.81 -4.60
CA ARG A 209 23.74 0.73 -5.87
C ARG A 209 23.76 2.03 -6.66
N VAL A 210 23.66 3.17 -6.00
CA VAL A 210 23.75 4.49 -6.66
C VAL A 210 25.13 4.72 -7.24
N ALA A 211 26.20 4.33 -6.53
CA ALA A 211 27.57 4.44 -7.01
C ALA A 211 27.85 3.57 -8.25
N ILE A 212 27.30 2.34 -8.29
CA ILE A 212 27.45 1.42 -9.43
C ILE A 212 26.67 1.95 -10.66
N ASN A 213 25.46 2.50 -10.48
CA ASN A 213 24.68 3.05 -11.58
C ASN A 213 25.24 4.35 -12.14
N SER A 214 26.02 5.09 -11.36
CA SER A 214 26.72 6.30 -11.85
C SER A 214 27.96 5.96 -12.71
N GLY A 215 28.44 4.73 -12.68
CA GLY A 215 29.66 4.29 -13.36
C GLY A 215 29.48 3.40 -14.59
N ASN A 216 28.29 2.94 -14.90
CA ASN A 216 28.08 2.01 -16.03
C ASN A 216 26.71 2.20 -16.71
N SER A 217 26.70 3.00 -17.76
CA SER A 217 25.58 3.07 -18.72
C SER A 217 25.54 1.76 -19.51
N GLY A 218 24.72 0.79 -19.11
CA GLY A 218 24.52 -0.36 -19.98
C GLY A 218 24.23 -1.72 -19.39
N VAL A 219 23.48 -1.80 -18.28
CA VAL A 219 22.87 -3.08 -17.90
C VAL A 219 21.38 -2.87 -17.64
N MET A 220 20.55 -3.48 -18.49
CA MET A 220 19.11 -3.60 -18.29
C MET A 220 18.85 -4.33 -16.99
N LEU A 221 18.42 -3.61 -15.95
CA LEU A 221 17.76 -4.19 -14.80
C LEU A 221 16.38 -4.67 -15.25
N GLY A 222 16.08 -5.93 -15.02
CA GLY A 222 14.73 -6.47 -15.17
C GLY A 222 13.73 -5.64 -14.34
N PRO A 223 12.45 -5.64 -14.72
CA PRO A 223 11.46 -4.76 -14.12
C PRO A 223 11.39 -5.00 -12.62
N THR A 224 11.64 -3.95 -11.83
CA THR A 224 11.20 -3.90 -10.44
C THR A 224 9.70 -4.17 -10.43
N PRO A 225 9.18 -5.04 -9.55
CA PRO A 225 7.74 -5.18 -9.43
C PRO A 225 7.15 -3.80 -9.15
N PRO A 226 6.06 -3.41 -9.83
CA PRO A 226 5.43 -2.13 -9.59
C PRO A 226 5.02 -2.03 -8.12
N PRO A 227 5.14 -0.86 -7.48
CA PRO A 227 4.51 -0.64 -6.19
C PRO A 227 3.03 -0.98 -6.30
N PRO A 228 2.41 -1.55 -5.25
CA PRO A 228 0.98 -1.85 -5.28
C PRO A 228 0.21 -0.59 -5.69
N PRO A 229 -0.78 -0.70 -6.59
CA PRO A 229 -1.53 0.46 -7.05
C PRO A 229 -2.20 1.13 -5.85
N PRO A 230 -2.21 2.47 -5.78
CA PRO A 230 -2.97 3.18 -4.78
C PRO A 230 -4.45 2.79 -4.92
N PRO A 231 -5.22 2.75 -3.81
CA PRO A 231 -6.64 2.45 -3.88
C PRO A 231 -7.31 3.42 -4.86
N ALA A 232 -8.06 2.84 -5.81
CA ALA A 232 -8.79 3.61 -6.80
C ALA A 232 -9.86 4.44 -6.10
N GLY A 233 -9.72 5.75 -6.16
CA GLY A 233 -10.67 6.71 -5.64
C GLY A 233 -10.32 8.12 -6.07
N MET A 234 -10.90 8.50 -7.22
CA MET A 234 -11.19 9.86 -7.70
C MET A 234 -10.02 10.76 -8.10
N ALA A 235 -9.90 10.87 -9.43
CA ALA A 235 -9.48 12.10 -10.08
C ALA A 235 -10.63 13.13 -10.08
N PRO A 236 -10.32 14.45 -10.18
CA PRO A 236 -10.26 14.99 -11.50
C PRO A 236 -8.94 15.75 -11.79
N ALA A 237 -8.54 15.68 -13.05
CA ALA A 237 -7.39 16.28 -13.63
C ALA A 237 -7.42 17.81 -13.58
N ALA A 238 -6.30 18.41 -13.18
CA ALA A 238 -5.93 19.74 -13.62
C ALA A 238 -4.98 19.65 -14.84
N PRO A 239 -5.11 20.51 -15.83
CA PRO A 239 -4.33 20.45 -17.05
C PRO A 239 -3.00 21.16 -16.85
N SER A 240 -1.93 20.40 -16.64
CA SER A 240 -0.56 20.86 -16.83
C SER A 240 0.35 19.63 -16.91
N GLY A 241 0.98 19.42 -18.02
CA GLY A 241 1.73 18.22 -18.39
C GLY A 241 3.02 17.93 -17.61
N LEU A 242 3.11 18.28 -16.34
CA LEU A 242 4.22 17.97 -15.45
C LEU A 242 3.71 17.09 -14.30
N THR A 243 4.22 15.87 -14.22
CA THR A 243 3.92 14.97 -13.09
C THR A 243 4.52 15.52 -11.79
N PRO A 244 3.71 15.64 -10.70
CA PRO A 244 4.21 16.10 -9.41
C PRO A 244 5.30 15.18 -8.85
N VAL A 245 6.38 15.75 -8.33
CA VAL A 245 7.52 15.04 -7.78
C VAL A 245 7.46 15.07 -6.24
N ARG A 246 7.66 13.92 -5.58
CA ARG A 246 7.70 13.90 -4.10
C ARG A 246 8.93 14.63 -3.58
N VAL A 247 8.72 15.48 -2.58
CA VAL A 247 9.81 16.12 -1.84
C VAL A 247 10.64 15.07 -1.12
N GLY A 248 11.95 15.05 -1.38
CA GLY A 248 12.92 14.13 -0.79
C GLY A 248 14.19 14.03 -1.66
N GLY A 249 15.26 13.50 -1.11
CA GLY A 249 16.56 13.42 -1.78
C GLY A 249 17.14 14.80 -2.11
N ASN A 250 17.35 15.10 -3.39
CA ASN A 250 17.93 16.38 -3.86
C ASN A 250 16.89 17.50 -4.02
N ILE A 251 15.61 17.26 -3.73
CA ILE A 251 14.56 18.27 -3.87
C ILE A 251 14.41 19.01 -2.55
N LYS A 252 14.72 20.29 -2.56
CA LYS A 252 14.57 21.16 -1.38
C LYS A 252 13.08 21.27 -1.02
N THR A 253 12.77 21.01 0.24
CA THR A 253 11.40 21.18 0.77
C THR A 253 10.95 22.63 0.59
N PRO A 254 9.79 22.88 -0.04
CA PRO A 254 9.23 24.23 -0.14
C PRO A 254 9.02 24.83 1.26
N THR A 255 9.33 26.10 1.39
CA THR A 255 9.08 26.85 2.61
C THR A 255 7.68 27.46 2.56
N LYS A 256 6.90 27.34 3.63
CA LYS A 256 5.58 27.96 3.73
C LYS A 256 5.74 29.49 3.79
N VAL A 257 5.16 30.19 2.83
CA VAL A 257 5.21 31.67 2.72
C VAL A 257 3.97 32.31 3.32
N LYS A 258 2.82 31.65 3.18
CA LYS A 258 1.55 32.09 3.74
C LYS A 258 0.95 30.96 4.57
N ASP A 259 0.71 31.26 5.84
CA ASP A 259 0.10 30.37 6.81
C ASP A 259 -1.29 30.90 7.18
N VAL A 260 -2.32 30.09 6.95
CA VAL A 260 -3.68 30.39 7.39
C VAL A 260 -4.02 29.39 8.49
N PRO A 261 -4.22 29.85 9.74
CA PRO A 261 -4.57 28.96 10.84
C PRO A 261 -5.97 28.35 10.61
N PRO A 262 -6.17 27.08 11.00
CA PRO A 262 -7.48 26.46 10.88
C PRO A 262 -8.49 27.11 11.84
N VAL A 263 -9.71 27.31 11.36
CA VAL A 263 -10.83 27.75 12.21
C VAL A 263 -11.32 26.55 13.01
N TYR A 264 -11.32 26.67 14.32
CA TYR A 264 -11.75 25.57 15.20
C TYR A 264 -13.26 25.37 15.07
N PRO A 265 -13.77 24.18 14.64
CA PRO A 265 -15.21 23.95 14.55
C PRO A 265 -15.87 23.99 15.94
N ALA A 266 -17.04 24.60 16.03
CA ALA A 266 -17.77 24.77 17.30
C ALA A 266 -18.06 23.43 18.00
N ASP A 267 -18.45 22.41 17.22
CA ASP A 267 -18.74 21.07 17.74
C ASP A 267 -17.49 20.37 18.31
N ALA A 268 -16.35 20.51 17.61
CA ALA A 268 -15.08 19.98 18.08
C ALA A 268 -14.57 20.72 19.32
N PHE A 269 -14.80 22.04 19.39
CA PHE A 269 -14.46 22.86 20.57
C PHE A 269 -15.30 22.45 21.78
N ALA A 270 -16.62 22.30 21.61
CA ALA A 270 -17.54 21.86 22.66
C ALA A 270 -17.20 20.44 23.17
N ALA A 271 -16.78 19.57 22.28
CA ALA A 271 -16.35 18.19 22.60
C ALA A 271 -14.89 18.11 23.10
N ARG A 272 -14.17 19.23 23.20
CA ARG A 272 -12.75 19.33 23.58
C ARG A 272 -11.82 18.41 22.80
N ILE A 273 -12.10 18.20 21.51
CA ILE A 273 -11.33 17.32 20.64
C ILE A 273 -10.09 18.08 20.15
N THR A 274 -8.91 17.67 20.59
CA THR A 274 -7.62 18.20 20.16
C THR A 274 -6.85 17.15 19.37
N GLY A 275 -5.86 17.56 18.60
CA GLY A 275 -4.97 16.62 17.93
C GLY A 275 -4.25 17.17 16.71
N VAL A 276 -3.55 16.28 16.03
CA VAL A 276 -2.74 16.60 14.86
C VAL A 276 -3.33 15.88 13.65
N ILE A 277 -3.72 16.64 12.64
CA ILE A 277 -4.12 16.12 11.33
C ILE A 277 -2.91 16.14 10.40
N ILE A 278 -2.67 15.06 9.68
CA ILE A 278 -1.58 14.93 8.72
C ILE A 278 -2.20 14.89 7.33
N LEU A 279 -1.71 15.76 6.43
CA LEU A 279 -2.17 15.83 5.06
C LEU A 279 -1.00 15.64 4.09
N GLU A 280 -1.27 14.97 2.99
CA GLU A 280 -0.43 15.00 1.79
C GLU A 280 -0.96 16.11 0.90
N VAL A 281 -0.10 17.05 0.51
CA VAL A 281 -0.48 18.19 -0.32
C VAL A 281 0.34 18.17 -1.61
N THR A 282 -0.31 18.52 -2.70
CA THR A 282 0.34 18.82 -3.97
C THR A 282 0.46 20.34 -4.11
N VAL A 283 1.69 20.81 -4.16
CA VAL A 283 2.00 22.23 -4.41
C VAL A 283 2.32 22.40 -5.88
N ASP A 284 1.66 23.32 -6.55
CA ASP A 284 1.86 23.60 -7.98
C ASP A 284 3.16 24.39 -8.26
N THR A 285 3.41 24.69 -9.51
CA THR A 285 4.59 25.44 -9.98
C THR A 285 4.64 26.89 -9.48
N ASP A 286 3.52 27.43 -9.01
CA ASP A 286 3.42 28.79 -8.47
C ASP A 286 3.48 28.82 -6.93
N GLY A 287 3.57 27.64 -6.29
CA GLY A 287 3.65 27.51 -4.84
C GLY A 287 2.30 27.43 -4.15
N ARG A 288 1.19 27.23 -4.87
CA ARG A 288 -0.16 27.09 -4.29
C ARG A 288 -0.50 25.63 -4.09
N VAL A 289 -1.31 25.33 -3.08
CA VAL A 289 -1.83 23.98 -2.85
C VAL A 289 -2.91 23.69 -3.90
N SER A 290 -2.60 22.82 -4.85
CA SER A 290 -3.51 22.39 -5.92
C SER A 290 -4.37 21.20 -5.51
N ASP A 291 -3.85 20.32 -4.61
CA ASP A 291 -4.57 19.18 -4.05
C ASP A 291 -4.15 18.93 -2.60
N ALA A 292 -5.08 18.40 -1.79
CA ALA A 292 -4.83 18.07 -0.40
C ALA A 292 -5.62 16.82 0.00
N LYS A 293 -4.91 15.80 0.48
CA LYS A 293 -5.46 14.52 0.93
C LYS A 293 -5.12 14.28 2.39
N ILE A 294 -6.11 13.91 3.20
CA ILE A 294 -5.88 13.56 4.60
C ILE A 294 -5.24 12.19 4.71
N LEU A 295 -4.10 12.11 5.40
CA LEU A 295 -3.42 10.88 5.74
C LEU A 295 -3.75 10.41 7.17
N ARG A 296 -3.96 11.37 8.08
CA ARG A 296 -4.41 11.11 9.45
C ARG A 296 -5.58 12.02 9.77
N SER A 297 -6.74 11.41 9.96
CA SER A 297 -8.04 12.04 10.15
C SER A 297 -8.39 12.21 11.62
N ILE A 298 -9.07 13.33 11.93
CA ILE A 298 -9.87 13.54 13.14
C ILE A 298 -11.21 14.09 12.64
N PRO A 299 -12.27 13.27 12.55
CA PRO A 299 -13.46 13.57 11.74
C PRO A 299 -14.09 14.95 11.93
N LEU A 300 -14.13 15.47 13.15
CA LEU A 300 -14.67 16.81 13.46
C LEU A 300 -13.72 17.97 13.13
N LEU A 301 -12.46 17.69 12.82
CA LEU A 301 -11.42 18.69 12.54
C LEU A 301 -10.95 18.67 11.08
N ASP A 302 -11.27 17.62 10.34
CA ASP A 302 -10.79 17.37 8.98
C ASP A 302 -11.18 18.48 8.01
N GLY A 303 -12.43 18.93 8.05
CA GLY A 303 -12.91 20.02 7.19
C GLY A 303 -12.13 21.31 7.40
N ALA A 304 -11.94 21.72 8.66
CA ALA A 304 -11.20 22.90 9.02
C ALA A 304 -9.71 22.83 8.63
N ALA A 305 -9.12 21.65 8.75
CA ALA A 305 -7.74 21.43 8.32
C ALA A 305 -7.58 21.56 6.80
N LEU A 306 -8.49 20.96 6.01
CA LEU A 306 -8.50 21.06 4.55
C LEU A 306 -8.72 22.49 4.06
N GLU A 307 -9.63 23.23 4.67
CA GLU A 307 -9.89 24.63 4.31
C GLU A 307 -8.68 25.54 4.59
N ALA A 308 -8.01 25.33 5.72
CA ALA A 308 -6.81 26.07 6.06
C ALA A 308 -5.66 25.78 5.09
N VAL A 309 -5.40 24.49 4.86
CA VAL A 309 -4.27 24.04 4.02
C VAL A 309 -4.41 24.47 2.56
N ARG A 310 -5.63 24.49 2.01
CA ARG A 310 -5.89 24.98 0.64
C ARG A 310 -5.57 26.46 0.43
N GLN A 311 -5.49 27.23 1.52
CA GLN A 311 -5.15 28.65 1.49
C GLN A 311 -3.66 28.90 1.75
N TRP A 312 -2.88 27.87 2.04
CA TRP A 312 -1.44 28.00 2.26
C TRP A 312 -0.73 28.24 0.93
N GLU A 313 0.35 28.98 1.01
CA GLU A 313 1.24 29.21 -0.12
C GLU A 313 2.67 28.86 0.29
N PHE A 314 3.41 28.30 -0.63
CA PHE A 314 4.77 27.83 -0.48
C PHE A 314 5.71 28.48 -1.48
N THR A 315 7.01 28.43 -1.25
CA THR A 315 7.99 28.81 -2.26
C THR A 315 7.92 27.83 -3.43
N PRO A 316 7.92 28.32 -4.69
CA PRO A 316 8.04 27.45 -5.87
C PRO A 316 9.27 26.55 -5.77
N THR A 317 9.13 25.30 -6.17
CA THR A 317 10.23 24.32 -6.18
C THR A 317 10.81 24.23 -7.57
N GLU A 318 12.13 24.31 -7.66
CA GLU A 318 12.86 24.17 -8.92
C GLU A 318 13.67 22.87 -8.92
N LEU A 319 13.57 22.13 -10.02
CA LEU A 319 14.40 20.96 -10.31
C LEU A 319 15.10 21.19 -11.65
N ASN A 320 16.43 21.20 -11.62
CA ASN A 320 17.26 21.49 -12.80
C ASN A 320 16.92 22.83 -13.50
N GLY A 321 16.57 23.87 -12.73
CA GLY A 321 16.22 25.19 -13.23
C GLY A 321 14.80 25.33 -13.80
N MET A 322 13.97 24.29 -13.69
CA MET A 322 12.55 24.31 -14.07
C MET A 322 11.65 24.20 -12.85
N ARG A 323 10.60 25.00 -12.79
CA ARG A 323 9.58 24.90 -11.75
C ARG A 323 8.79 23.63 -11.93
N VAL A 324 8.69 22.82 -10.87
CA VAL A 324 7.99 21.54 -10.87
C VAL A 324 6.96 21.50 -9.74
N PRO A 325 5.79 20.91 -9.97
CA PRO A 325 4.84 20.65 -8.90
C PRO A 325 5.41 19.57 -7.96
N VAL A 326 5.15 19.70 -6.65
CA VAL A 326 5.69 18.78 -5.66
C VAL A 326 4.63 18.25 -4.70
N ILE A 327 4.83 17.01 -4.25
CA ILE A 327 4.00 16.38 -3.23
C ILE A 327 4.79 16.37 -1.92
N MET A 328 4.17 16.87 -0.85
CA MET A 328 4.76 16.87 0.48
C MET A 328 3.74 16.60 1.57
N THR A 329 4.21 16.21 2.74
CA THR A 329 3.36 16.00 3.93
C THR A 329 3.41 17.23 4.82
N VAL A 330 2.23 17.69 5.24
CA VAL A 330 2.05 18.81 6.18
C VAL A 330 1.22 18.39 7.38
N THR A 331 1.41 19.09 8.50
CA THR A 331 0.69 18.84 9.74
C THR A 331 -0.10 20.08 10.16
N VAL A 332 -1.33 19.86 10.62
CA VAL A 332 -2.20 20.89 11.19
C VAL A 332 -2.50 20.51 12.63
N ASN A 333 -2.12 21.41 13.57
CA ASN A 333 -2.32 21.20 15.00
C ASN A 333 -3.57 21.93 15.48
N PHE A 334 -4.43 21.20 16.19
CA PHE A 334 -5.56 21.76 16.93
C PHE A 334 -5.32 21.63 18.43
N THR A 335 -5.13 22.75 19.10
CA THR A 335 -4.95 22.85 20.55
C THR A 335 -5.99 23.78 21.13
N LEU A 336 -6.57 23.42 22.27
CA LEU A 336 -7.44 24.31 23.04
C LEU A 336 -6.54 25.27 23.85
N GLN A 337 -6.72 26.55 23.64
CA GLN A 337 -6.15 27.60 24.50
C GLN A 337 -7.10 27.89 25.65
#